data_0aa4f743b9abe7fbc3dc96f23ac1292e
#
_entry.id   0aa4f743b9abe7fbc3dc96f23ac1292e
#
_cell.length_a   1.000
_cell.length_b   1.000
_cell.length_c   1.000
_cell.angle_alpha   90.00
_cell.angle_beta   90.00
_cell.angle_gamma   90.00
#
_symmetry.space_group_name_H-M   'P 1'
#
loop_
_entity.id
_entity.type
_entity.pdbx_description
1 polymer ?
#
loop_
_entity_poly.entity_id
_entity_poly.type
_entity_poly.pdbx_seq_one_letter_code
_entity_poly.pdbx_strand_id
1 'polypeptide(L)'
;AGQLAAQVTYRLDDEDRLDIIFSGVSTENTLFNPMTHVYFNLVGKDQDISQHKLQIASRKHLEVDNHMIPTGNMIDNQNTKFDFAHLHALGQEHYDDAWVLGLSRQGEGLKLTSPDESLTLTVDSDRNGVVVFTANPDDNSAIKTALAIEMQTLPDAVNHEDFGDIVLPANETKTYTVTYQIKKSEDK
;
A
#
# COMPACT_ATOMS: atom_id res chain seq x y z
N ALA A 1 -6.07 -29.09 4.18
CA ALA A 1 -6.13 -27.80 3.49
C ALA A 1 -6.64 -28.03 2.08
N GLY A 2 -7.57 -27.20 1.63
CA GLY A 2 -8.14 -27.29 0.30
C GLY A 2 -7.18 -26.86 -0.81
N GLN A 3 -7.63 -26.98 -2.05
CA GLN A 3 -6.91 -26.50 -3.22
C GLN A 3 -7.35 -25.04 -3.52
N LEU A 4 -6.42 -24.10 -3.50
CA LEU A 4 -6.62 -22.71 -3.88
C LEU A 4 -6.18 -22.53 -5.34
N ALA A 5 -7.09 -22.08 -6.20
CA ALA A 5 -6.78 -21.55 -7.52
C ALA A 5 -6.77 -20.02 -7.42
N ALA A 6 -5.61 -19.42 -7.69
CA ALA A 6 -5.43 -17.97 -7.69
C ALA A 6 -5.02 -17.48 -9.07
N GLN A 7 -5.57 -16.32 -9.48
CA GLN A 7 -5.27 -15.64 -10.74
C GLN A 7 -4.90 -14.19 -10.47
N VAL A 8 -3.92 -13.68 -11.22
CA VAL A 8 -3.59 -12.26 -11.27
C VAL A 8 -3.78 -11.78 -12.70
N THR A 9 -4.56 -10.71 -12.87
CA THR A 9 -4.80 -10.07 -14.16
C THR A 9 -4.24 -8.66 -14.14
N TYR A 10 -3.46 -8.32 -15.16
CA TYR A 10 -2.95 -6.97 -15.40
C TYR A 10 -3.73 -6.35 -16.55
N ARG A 11 -4.27 -5.14 -16.34
CA ARG A 11 -4.99 -4.36 -17.35
C ARG A 11 -4.43 -2.95 -17.41
N LEU A 12 -3.80 -2.60 -18.52
CA LEU A 12 -3.35 -1.25 -18.82
C LEU A 12 -4.35 -0.61 -19.78
N ASP A 13 -4.73 0.64 -19.53
CA ASP A 13 -5.60 1.41 -20.40
C ASP A 13 -4.87 2.62 -21.02
N ASP A 14 -5.58 3.36 -21.90
CA ASP A 14 -5.05 4.51 -22.62
C ASP A 14 -4.94 5.79 -21.75
N GLU A 15 -5.33 5.72 -20.46
CA GLU A 15 -5.21 6.79 -19.48
C GLU A 15 -4.04 6.56 -18.50
N ASP A 16 -3.07 5.71 -18.88
CA ASP A 16 -1.91 5.32 -18.08
C ASP A 16 -2.32 4.71 -16.72
N ARG A 17 -3.46 4.00 -16.67
CA ARG A 17 -3.88 3.24 -15.50
C ARG A 17 -3.54 1.78 -15.67
N LEU A 18 -2.88 1.24 -14.64
CA LEU A 18 -2.62 -0.18 -14.49
C LEU A 18 -3.49 -0.73 -13.35
N ASP A 19 -4.46 -1.56 -13.68
CA ASP A 19 -5.16 -2.37 -12.69
C ASP A 19 -4.45 -3.71 -12.52
N ILE A 20 -4.24 -4.10 -11.28
CA ILE A 20 -3.82 -5.44 -10.88
C ILE A 20 -4.98 -6.07 -10.13
N ILE A 21 -5.58 -7.09 -10.73
CA ILE A 21 -6.77 -7.75 -10.21
C ILE A 21 -6.38 -9.14 -9.72
N PHE A 22 -6.58 -9.39 -8.43
CA PHE A 22 -6.41 -10.69 -7.80
C PHE A 22 -7.75 -11.39 -7.71
N SER A 23 -7.83 -12.63 -8.12
CA SER A 23 -9.01 -13.47 -7.97
C SER A 23 -8.62 -14.81 -7.40
N GLY A 24 -9.39 -15.32 -6.43
CA GLY A 24 -9.15 -16.61 -5.80
C GLY A 24 -10.43 -17.39 -5.59
N VAL A 25 -10.36 -18.71 -5.76
CA VAL A 25 -11.40 -19.68 -5.39
C VAL A 25 -10.75 -20.87 -4.73
N SER A 26 -11.35 -21.38 -3.65
CA SER A 26 -10.81 -22.53 -2.91
C SER A 26 -11.86 -23.62 -2.75
N THR A 27 -11.43 -24.88 -2.72
CA THR A 27 -12.30 -26.02 -2.47
C THR A 27 -12.73 -26.14 -0.99
N GLU A 28 -12.03 -25.47 -0.08
CA GLU A 28 -12.34 -25.39 1.34
C GLU A 28 -12.18 -23.96 1.84
N ASN A 29 -12.76 -23.62 2.99
CA ASN A 29 -12.54 -22.32 3.62
C ASN A 29 -11.05 -22.07 3.84
N THR A 30 -10.56 -20.89 3.43
CA THR A 30 -9.16 -20.50 3.57
C THR A 30 -9.05 -18.99 3.78
N LEU A 31 -7.83 -18.49 3.91
CA LEU A 31 -7.52 -17.06 3.96
C LEU A 31 -6.98 -16.59 2.61
N PHE A 32 -7.41 -15.39 2.18
CA PHE A 32 -6.98 -14.81 0.92
C PHE A 32 -6.76 -13.30 1.09
N ASN A 33 -5.49 -12.91 1.25
CA ASN A 33 -5.06 -11.51 1.39
C ASN A 33 -3.87 -11.23 0.46
N PRO A 34 -4.06 -11.33 -0.88
CA PRO A 34 -2.99 -11.06 -1.84
C PRO A 34 -2.66 -9.57 -1.91
N MET A 35 -1.41 -9.26 -2.19
CA MET A 35 -0.91 -7.91 -2.43
C MET A 35 0.25 -7.91 -3.43
N THR A 36 0.67 -6.74 -3.87
CA THR A 36 1.90 -6.54 -4.64
C THR A 36 2.93 -5.82 -3.81
N HIS A 37 4.20 -6.20 -3.95
CA HIS A 37 5.34 -5.54 -3.32
C HIS A 37 6.18 -4.81 -4.37
N VAL A 38 5.52 -3.90 -5.11
CA VAL A 38 6.16 -3.12 -6.17
C VAL A 38 6.90 -1.93 -5.58
N TYR A 39 8.16 -1.78 -5.96
CA TYR A 39 9.00 -0.66 -5.54
C TYR A 39 8.92 0.52 -6.52
N PHE A 40 8.78 1.71 -5.98
CA PHE A 40 8.74 2.96 -6.75
C PHE A 40 9.89 3.88 -6.38
N ASN A 41 10.47 4.51 -7.41
CA ASN A 41 11.34 5.67 -7.34
C ASN A 41 11.09 6.55 -8.57
N LEU A 42 10.51 7.73 -8.40
CA LEU A 42 10.07 8.60 -9.49
C LEU A 42 11.20 9.49 -10.07
N VAL A 43 12.40 9.43 -9.48
CA VAL A 43 13.58 10.17 -9.99
C VAL A 43 14.65 9.25 -10.59
N GLY A 44 14.40 7.94 -10.55
CA GLY A 44 15.26 6.94 -11.17
C GLY A 44 15.99 6.04 -10.17
N LYS A 45 16.53 4.95 -10.72
CA LYS A 45 17.18 3.91 -9.95
C LYS A 45 18.33 4.46 -9.10
N ASP A 46 18.43 3.95 -7.89
CA ASP A 46 19.52 4.24 -6.94
C ASP A 46 19.60 5.71 -6.46
N GLN A 47 18.58 6.54 -6.75
CA GLN A 47 18.49 7.91 -6.23
C GLN A 47 17.77 7.91 -4.87
N ASP A 48 18.13 8.86 -4.00
CA ASP A 48 17.48 9.03 -2.69
C ASP A 48 16.01 9.46 -2.86
N ILE A 49 15.11 8.76 -2.17
CA ILE A 49 13.66 9.05 -2.20
C ILE A 49 13.20 9.98 -1.07
N SER A 50 14.08 10.43 -0.18
CA SER A 50 13.70 11.24 1.00
C SER A 50 12.93 12.53 0.64
N GLN A 51 13.17 13.08 -0.56
CA GLN A 51 12.51 14.28 -1.05
C GLN A 51 11.23 14.01 -1.85
N HIS A 52 10.89 12.73 -2.11
CA HIS A 52 9.56 12.41 -2.64
C HIS A 52 8.50 12.85 -1.67
N LYS A 53 7.39 13.36 -2.19
CA LYS A 53 6.26 13.78 -1.36
C LYS A 53 5.23 12.67 -1.33
N LEU A 54 4.84 12.28 -0.12
CA LEU A 54 3.84 11.23 0.13
C LEU A 54 2.59 11.84 0.75
N GLN A 55 1.45 11.35 0.33
CA GLN A 55 0.15 11.56 0.98
C GLN A 55 -0.57 10.23 1.09
N ILE A 56 -1.16 9.95 2.24
CA ILE A 56 -1.98 8.75 2.49
C ILE A 56 -3.33 9.20 3.03
N ALA A 57 -4.42 8.69 2.47
CA ALA A 57 -5.79 8.99 2.88
C ALA A 57 -6.14 8.31 4.22
N SER A 58 -5.30 8.54 5.21
CA SER A 58 -5.38 7.92 6.53
C SER A 58 -5.01 8.90 7.64
N ARG A 59 -5.63 8.70 8.81
CA ARG A 59 -5.28 9.37 10.07
C ARG A 59 -4.80 8.40 11.14
N LYS A 60 -4.68 7.11 10.80
CA LYS A 60 -4.29 6.06 11.76
C LYS A 60 -3.34 5.07 11.12
N HIS A 61 -2.42 4.54 11.92
CA HIS A 61 -1.60 3.40 11.58
C HIS A 61 -1.81 2.27 12.61
N LEU A 62 -1.39 1.05 12.27
CA LEU A 62 -1.41 -0.06 13.21
C LEU A 62 -0.23 0.04 14.17
N GLU A 63 -0.50 -0.17 15.45
CA GLU A 63 0.54 -0.43 16.42
C GLU A 63 1.03 -1.87 16.27
N VAL A 64 2.34 -2.05 16.30
CA VAL A 64 2.99 -3.36 16.30
C VAL A 64 3.82 -3.55 17.56
N ASP A 65 3.98 -4.81 17.97
CA ASP A 65 4.85 -5.18 19.08
C ASP A 65 6.33 -5.29 18.67
N ASN A 66 7.20 -5.72 19.58
CA ASN A 66 8.65 -5.88 19.32
C ASN A 66 8.98 -6.97 18.28
N HIS A 67 8.01 -7.76 17.84
CA HIS A 67 8.13 -8.78 16.80
C HIS A 67 7.47 -8.35 15.49
N MET A 68 7.09 -7.06 15.37
CA MET A 68 6.36 -6.51 14.22
C MET A 68 4.98 -7.14 14.00
N ILE A 69 4.36 -7.64 15.07
CA ILE A 69 3.01 -8.21 15.03
C ILE A 69 2.01 -7.13 15.50
N PRO A 70 0.91 -6.90 14.75
CA PRO A 70 -0.13 -5.96 15.15
C PRO A 70 -0.69 -6.28 16.54
N THR A 71 -0.81 -5.25 17.40
CA THR A 71 -1.38 -5.39 18.76
C THR A 71 -2.90 -5.34 18.78
N GLY A 72 -3.52 -4.98 17.67
CA GLY A 72 -4.95 -4.68 17.57
C GLY A 72 -5.28 -3.20 17.72
N ASN A 73 -4.34 -2.37 18.16
CA ASN A 73 -4.56 -0.94 18.33
C ASN A 73 -4.32 -0.17 17.02
N MET A 74 -5.18 0.83 16.78
CA MET A 74 -5.04 1.81 15.69
C MET A 74 -4.70 3.17 16.28
N ILE A 75 -3.47 3.62 16.08
CA ILE A 75 -2.91 4.84 16.67
C ILE A 75 -3.16 6.05 15.77
N ASP A 76 -3.51 7.19 16.34
CA ASP A 76 -3.67 8.45 15.62
C ASP A 76 -2.31 8.95 15.11
N ASN A 77 -2.28 9.38 13.85
CA ASN A 77 -1.06 9.82 13.17
C ASN A 77 -0.70 11.28 13.45
N GLN A 78 -1.65 12.07 13.96
CA GLN A 78 -1.51 13.53 14.04
C GLN A 78 -0.26 13.95 14.83
N ASN A 79 0.57 14.79 14.22
CA ASN A 79 1.85 15.28 14.78
C ASN A 79 2.88 14.18 15.07
N THR A 80 2.80 13.04 14.39
CA THR A 80 3.80 11.96 14.43
C THR A 80 4.52 11.84 13.09
N LYS A 81 5.55 10.98 13.01
CA LYS A 81 6.21 10.64 11.75
C LYS A 81 5.28 9.95 10.74
N PHE A 82 4.14 9.44 11.19
CA PHE A 82 3.15 8.75 10.37
C PHE A 82 2.08 9.66 9.75
N ASP A 83 2.12 10.97 10.05
CA ASP A 83 1.10 11.93 9.60
C ASP A 83 1.30 12.34 8.14
N PHE A 84 0.88 11.48 7.22
CA PHE A 84 0.82 11.75 5.79
C PHE A 84 -0.58 12.16 5.30
N ALA A 85 -1.44 12.70 6.17
CA ALA A 85 -2.77 13.18 5.76
C ALA A 85 -2.69 14.31 4.71
N HIS A 86 -1.58 15.01 4.64
CA HIS A 86 -1.27 16.04 3.66
C HIS A 86 0.04 15.73 2.93
N LEU A 87 0.12 16.13 1.67
CA LEU A 87 1.29 15.88 0.83
C LEU A 87 2.55 16.59 1.39
N HIS A 88 3.55 15.83 1.82
CA HIS A 88 4.85 16.35 2.27
C HIS A 88 5.98 15.35 2.05
N ALA A 89 7.23 15.80 2.19
CA ALA A 89 8.41 14.98 1.96
C ALA A 89 8.46 13.76 2.91
N LEU A 90 8.88 12.60 2.38
CA LEU A 90 9.11 11.37 3.16
C LEU A 90 10.09 11.58 4.31
N GLY A 91 11.13 12.42 4.09
CA GLY A 91 12.19 12.61 5.08
C GLY A 91 13.13 11.41 5.19
N GLN A 92 13.88 11.38 6.29
CA GLN A 92 14.90 10.35 6.55
C GLN A 92 14.36 9.18 7.40
N GLU A 93 13.08 9.20 7.75
CA GLU A 93 12.47 8.14 8.56
C GLU A 93 12.42 6.82 7.78
N HIS A 94 12.52 5.72 8.51
CA HIS A 94 12.30 4.38 7.98
C HIS A 94 10.87 3.95 8.25
N TYR A 95 10.22 3.36 7.25
CA TYR A 95 8.86 2.83 7.33
C TYR A 95 8.85 1.35 6.96
N ASP A 96 8.11 0.59 7.72
CA ASP A 96 7.62 -0.76 7.48
C ASP A 96 6.30 -0.87 8.26
N ASP A 97 5.35 -0.02 7.88
CA ASP A 97 4.19 0.26 8.70
C ASP A 97 2.90 0.22 7.89
N ALA A 98 1.78 -0.10 8.54
CA ALA A 98 0.46 -0.20 7.94
C ALA A 98 -0.43 0.98 8.30
N TRP A 99 -0.91 1.73 7.31
CA TRP A 99 -1.92 2.79 7.45
C TRP A 99 -3.32 2.25 7.21
N VAL A 100 -4.27 2.69 8.03
CA VAL A 100 -5.68 2.30 7.95
C VAL A 100 -6.42 3.20 6.96
N LEU A 101 -6.89 2.63 5.86
CA LEU A 101 -7.68 3.33 4.85
C LEU A 101 -9.18 3.17 5.10
N GLY A 102 -9.96 4.24 4.94
CA GLY A 102 -11.43 4.13 4.94
C GLY A 102 -11.94 3.50 3.64
N LEU A 103 -12.79 2.47 3.73
CA LEU A 103 -13.40 1.85 2.54
C LEU A 103 -14.37 2.78 1.80
N SER A 104 -14.95 3.76 2.50
CA SER A 104 -15.85 4.77 1.92
C SER A 104 -15.14 6.07 1.51
N ARG A 105 -13.79 6.05 1.44
CA ARG A 105 -13.04 7.23 1.03
C ARG A 105 -13.40 7.63 -0.41
N GLN A 106 -13.32 8.91 -0.68
CA GLN A 106 -13.41 9.44 -2.03
C GLN A 106 -12.01 9.82 -2.51
N GLY A 107 -11.64 9.34 -3.70
CA GLY A 107 -10.33 9.56 -4.29
C GLY A 107 -9.29 8.50 -3.92
N GLU A 108 -8.07 8.77 -4.29
CA GLU A 108 -6.96 7.84 -4.18
C GLU A 108 -6.60 7.54 -2.71
N GLY A 109 -6.22 6.29 -2.44
CA GLY A 109 -5.74 5.86 -1.13
C GLY A 109 -4.37 6.41 -0.78
N LEU A 110 -3.50 6.58 -1.82
CA LEU A 110 -2.14 7.08 -1.67
C LEU A 110 -1.73 7.88 -2.90
N LYS A 111 -0.91 8.92 -2.68
CA LYS A 111 -0.24 9.72 -3.70
C LYS A 111 1.24 9.83 -3.40
N LEU A 112 2.09 9.54 -4.39
CA LEU A 112 3.53 9.75 -4.36
C LEU A 112 3.91 10.70 -5.48
N THR A 113 4.64 11.77 -5.16
CA THR A 113 5.03 12.80 -6.13
C THR A 113 6.54 12.97 -6.11
N SER A 114 7.16 13.12 -7.30
CA SER A 114 8.59 13.43 -7.42
C SER A 114 8.94 14.77 -6.75
N PRO A 115 10.20 14.99 -6.33
CA PRO A 115 10.60 16.22 -5.67
C PRO A 115 10.32 17.49 -6.49
N ASP A 116 10.49 17.42 -7.80
CA ASP A 116 10.23 18.50 -8.78
C ASP A 116 8.76 18.61 -9.20
N GLU A 117 7.89 17.72 -8.68
CA GLU A 117 6.46 17.62 -9.00
C GLU A 117 6.13 17.30 -10.46
N SER A 118 7.13 16.86 -11.25
CA SER A 118 6.94 16.50 -12.66
C SER A 118 6.18 15.19 -12.84
N LEU A 119 6.28 14.27 -11.88
CA LEU A 119 5.59 12.97 -11.89
C LEU A 119 4.78 12.76 -10.61
N THR A 120 3.58 12.24 -10.78
CA THR A 120 2.73 11.81 -9.67
C THR A 120 2.21 10.40 -9.94
N LEU A 121 2.44 9.50 -8.99
CA LEU A 121 1.80 8.20 -8.91
C LEU A 121 0.64 8.30 -7.93
N THR A 122 -0.56 7.90 -8.36
CA THR A 122 -1.69 7.65 -7.47
C THR A 122 -1.95 6.17 -7.38
N VAL A 123 -2.32 5.71 -6.18
CA VAL A 123 -2.64 4.30 -5.92
C VAL A 123 -3.95 4.23 -5.19
N ASP A 124 -4.87 3.42 -5.71
CA ASP A 124 -6.17 3.16 -5.09
C ASP A 124 -6.47 1.66 -5.05
N SER A 125 -7.40 1.27 -4.18
CA SER A 125 -7.80 -0.13 -4.02
C SER A 125 -9.14 -0.21 -3.29
N ASP A 126 -9.82 -1.33 -3.45
CA ASP A 126 -10.97 -1.74 -2.65
C ASP A 126 -10.58 -2.28 -1.24
N ARG A 127 -9.28 -2.18 -0.88
CA ARG A 127 -8.75 -2.64 0.42
C ARG A 127 -8.76 -1.53 1.47
N ASN A 128 -8.75 -1.93 2.74
CA ASN A 128 -8.81 -1.02 3.89
C ASN A 128 -7.45 -0.70 4.51
N GLY A 129 -6.36 -1.11 3.90
CA GLY A 129 -5.01 -0.85 4.40
C GLY A 129 -4.00 -0.63 3.28
N VAL A 130 -2.94 0.10 3.61
CA VAL A 130 -1.72 0.20 2.81
C VAL A 130 -0.51 0.02 3.72
N VAL A 131 0.39 -0.88 3.37
CA VAL A 131 1.71 -0.93 3.96
C VAL A 131 2.67 -0.13 3.09
N VAL A 132 3.49 0.68 3.74
CA VAL A 132 4.57 1.42 3.09
C VAL A 132 5.89 0.95 3.68
N PHE A 133 6.77 0.47 2.80
CA PHE A 133 8.10 0.01 3.17
C PHE A 133 9.17 0.83 2.43
N THR A 134 10.17 1.33 3.17
CA THR A 134 11.31 2.06 2.59
C THR A 134 12.51 1.14 2.46
N ALA A 135 12.99 0.94 1.23
CA ALA A 135 14.14 0.08 0.95
C ALA A 135 15.45 0.86 0.92
N ASN A 136 16.48 0.30 1.54
CA ASN A 136 17.86 0.75 1.43
C ASN A 136 18.56 -0.10 0.36
N PRO A 137 19.62 0.42 -0.32
CA PRO A 137 20.39 -0.37 -1.27
C PRO A 137 21.19 -1.48 -0.58
N ASP A 138 21.54 -1.29 0.68
CA ASP A 138 22.15 -2.28 1.59
C ASP A 138 21.77 -1.95 3.05
N ASP A 139 21.96 -2.91 3.96
CA ASP A 139 21.58 -2.80 5.38
C ASP A 139 22.31 -1.67 6.15
N ASN A 140 23.39 -1.13 5.59
CA ASN A 140 24.20 -0.09 6.22
C ASN A 140 23.99 1.30 5.59
N SER A 141 23.20 1.40 4.52
CA SER A 141 22.96 2.66 3.84
C SER A 141 21.98 3.55 4.62
N ALA A 142 22.34 4.82 4.80
CA ALA A 142 21.42 5.84 5.29
C ALA A 142 20.47 6.32 4.18
N ILE A 143 20.79 6.03 2.91
CA ILE A 143 20.01 6.45 1.75
C ILE A 143 18.91 5.41 1.46
N LYS A 144 17.68 5.86 1.29
CA LYS A 144 16.58 5.03 0.83
C LYS A 144 16.40 5.22 -0.67
N THR A 145 16.33 4.14 -1.42
CA THR A 145 16.33 4.19 -2.88
C THR A 145 15.02 3.70 -3.50
N ALA A 146 14.10 3.18 -2.69
CA ALA A 146 12.80 2.75 -3.18
C ALA A 146 11.74 2.74 -2.07
N LEU A 147 10.48 2.93 -2.49
CA LEU A 147 9.30 2.84 -1.65
C LEU A 147 8.42 1.72 -2.18
N ALA A 148 8.14 0.69 -1.38
CA ALA A 148 7.09 -0.26 -1.68
C ALA A 148 5.74 0.28 -1.19
N ILE A 149 4.70 0.05 -1.99
CA ILE A 149 3.32 0.44 -1.68
C ILE A 149 2.46 -0.81 -1.86
N GLU A 150 1.89 -1.28 -0.75
CA GLU A 150 1.23 -2.58 -0.66
C GLU A 150 -0.22 -2.38 -0.23
N MET A 151 -1.14 -2.29 -1.19
CA MET A 151 -2.57 -2.24 -0.90
C MET A 151 -3.06 -3.62 -0.50
N GLN A 152 -3.57 -3.74 0.74
CA GLN A 152 -4.03 -5.01 1.31
C GLN A 152 -5.09 -4.79 2.38
N THR A 153 -5.77 -5.85 2.79
CA THR A 153 -6.49 -5.84 4.06
C THR A 153 -5.46 -5.79 5.18
N LEU A 154 -5.76 -5.03 6.22
CA LEU A 154 -4.82 -4.82 7.32
C LEU A 154 -4.14 -6.13 7.75
N PRO A 155 -2.81 -6.09 8.00
CA PRO A 155 -2.08 -7.28 8.46
C PRO A 155 -2.72 -7.88 9.70
N ASP A 156 -2.65 -9.21 9.81
CA ASP A 156 -3.20 -9.98 10.95
C ASP A 156 -4.73 -9.89 11.12
N ALA A 157 -5.46 -9.54 10.07
CA ALA A 157 -6.93 -9.39 10.10
C ALA A 157 -7.67 -10.65 10.60
N VAL A 158 -7.07 -11.83 10.48
CA VAL A 158 -7.67 -13.08 10.99
C VAL A 158 -7.81 -13.09 12.50
N ASN A 159 -6.99 -12.34 13.22
CA ASN A 159 -6.96 -12.27 14.68
C ASN A 159 -7.64 -11.01 15.24
N HIS A 160 -8.02 -10.04 14.38
CA HIS A 160 -8.59 -8.76 14.78
C HIS A 160 -9.85 -8.44 13.97
N GLU A 161 -11.00 -8.47 14.63
CA GLU A 161 -12.32 -8.33 14.00
C GLU A 161 -12.49 -7.02 13.22
N ASP A 162 -11.88 -5.93 13.72
CA ASP A 162 -11.95 -4.59 13.11
C ASP A 162 -10.97 -4.40 11.93
N PHE A 163 -10.10 -5.38 11.64
CA PHE A 163 -9.08 -5.26 10.58
C PHE A 163 -9.59 -5.68 9.20
N GLY A 164 -10.83 -6.17 9.12
CA GLY A 164 -11.48 -6.59 7.88
C GLY A 164 -11.47 -8.10 7.68
N ASP A 165 -12.18 -8.54 6.64
CA ASP A 165 -12.40 -9.96 6.38
C ASP A 165 -11.52 -10.45 5.22
N ILE A 166 -10.65 -11.42 5.53
CA ILE A 166 -9.78 -12.11 4.57
C ILE A 166 -10.18 -13.58 4.37
N VAL A 167 -11.30 -14.01 4.94
CA VAL A 167 -11.81 -15.38 4.74
C VAL A 167 -12.30 -15.52 3.30
N LEU A 168 -11.86 -16.58 2.64
CA LEU A 168 -12.39 -17.05 1.37
C LEU A 168 -13.20 -18.32 1.62
N PRO A 169 -14.55 -18.23 1.58
CA PRO A 169 -15.40 -19.40 1.75
C PRO A 169 -15.19 -20.44 0.64
N ALA A 170 -15.45 -21.69 0.95
CA ALA A 170 -15.34 -22.80 0.01
C ALA A 170 -16.23 -22.57 -1.21
N ASN A 171 -15.66 -22.74 -2.41
CA ASN A 171 -16.32 -22.61 -3.71
C ASN A 171 -16.88 -21.21 -4.03
N GLU A 172 -16.54 -20.18 -3.24
CA GLU A 172 -16.81 -18.78 -3.56
C GLU A 172 -15.59 -18.15 -4.22
N THR A 173 -15.85 -17.11 -5.04
CA THR A 173 -14.78 -16.30 -5.64
C THR A 173 -14.63 -15.00 -4.87
N LYS A 174 -13.40 -14.69 -4.46
CA LYS A 174 -13.05 -13.39 -3.86
C LYS A 174 -12.11 -12.65 -4.81
N THR A 175 -12.38 -11.36 -5.04
CA THR A 175 -11.61 -10.55 -5.98
C THR A 175 -11.21 -9.24 -5.31
N TYR A 176 -9.99 -8.79 -5.58
CA TYR A 176 -9.45 -7.51 -5.13
C TYR A 176 -8.77 -6.79 -6.28
N THR A 177 -8.83 -5.46 -6.26
CA THR A 177 -8.24 -4.63 -7.29
C THR A 177 -7.32 -3.58 -6.67
N VAL A 178 -6.15 -3.41 -7.27
CA VAL A 178 -5.25 -2.28 -7.02
C VAL A 178 -5.07 -1.53 -8.34
N THR A 179 -5.30 -0.22 -8.32
CA THR A 179 -5.14 0.66 -9.48
C THR A 179 -3.97 1.61 -9.24
N TYR A 180 -3.01 1.58 -10.15
CA TYR A 180 -1.92 2.54 -10.23
C TYR A 180 -2.15 3.47 -11.41
N GLN A 181 -1.96 4.78 -11.22
CA GLN A 181 -1.97 5.73 -12.32
C GLN A 181 -0.79 6.69 -12.19
N ILE A 182 0.00 6.82 -13.26
CA ILE A 182 1.09 7.79 -13.34
C ILE A 182 0.64 8.96 -14.19
N LYS A 183 0.78 10.17 -13.64
CA LYS A 183 0.51 11.42 -14.34
C LYS A 183 1.76 12.25 -14.44
N LYS A 184 2.00 12.79 -15.63
CA LYS A 184 3.01 13.81 -15.86
C LYS A 184 2.37 15.18 -15.63
N SER A 185 3.06 16.05 -14.89
CA SER A 185 2.64 17.44 -14.80
C SER A 185 2.73 18.06 -16.20
N GLU A 186 1.67 18.72 -16.67
CA GLU A 186 1.78 19.53 -17.87
C GLU A 186 2.75 20.68 -17.58
N ASP A 187 3.69 20.91 -18.49
CA ASP A 187 4.65 22.03 -18.41
C ASP A 187 3.86 23.35 -18.22
N LYS A 188 4.14 24.03 -17.10
CA LYS A 188 3.59 25.35 -16.83
C LYS A 188 4.30 26.42 -17.63
#